data_7c0e91fb41d39d89f4e6a258acf421ae
#
_entry.id   7c0e91fb41d39d89f4e6a258acf421ae
#
_cell.length_a   1.000
_cell.length_b   1.000
_cell.length_c   1.000
_cell.angle_alpha   90.00
_cell.angle_beta   90.00
_cell.angle_gamma   90.00
#
_symmetry.space_group_name_H-M   'P 1'
#
loop_
_entity.id
_entity.type
_entity.pdbx_description
1 polymer ?
#
loop_
_entity_poly.entity_id
_entity_poly.type
_entity_poly.pdbx_seq_one_letter_code
_entity_poly.pdbx_strand_id
1 'polypeptide(L)'
;YSVIMLPWLLGYLSLQVHESQLQYSERKKVRNAFEHYVSKSVISQIMKVNDPLRVGGIRCQAAILFCDIRSFSTICEKLPAEAVSEFLHEHFNRCTRVVTEHNGTLDKYIGDALLALFNVPLPKPDYCRDACLSALDIIAEANKLQGEYTSHPTLSSFQVGVGIATGEIIAGNFGSDEIFNYTGIGDRMNLASRLESLNKVYLSSIIIDAATYGAVREHFLCRHLDRVCVKGKGEPIDIYELLCPINAASQALISFCAAYDEAVAALIAGNKDCAAKLFGRCLIMNPDDYPSHLMLHRMKDIDWQCWDGIWRFENK
;
A
#
# COMPACT_ATOMS: atom_id res chain seq x y z
N TYR A 1 8.91 19.09 69.28
CA TYR A 1 7.90 18.55 68.34
C TYR A 1 8.38 18.58 66.89
N SER A 2 9.18 19.57 66.45
CA SER A 2 9.61 19.70 65.06
C SER A 2 10.64 18.63 64.58
N VAL A 3 11.43 18.07 65.47
CA VAL A 3 12.50 17.10 65.13
C VAL A 3 11.92 15.71 64.79
N ILE A 4 10.75 15.36 65.32
CA ILE A 4 10.11 14.06 65.10
C ILE A 4 9.27 14.06 63.77
N MET A 5 8.79 15.22 63.33
CA MET A 5 7.97 15.32 62.14
C MET A 5 8.75 15.21 60.82
N LEU A 6 10.03 15.60 60.79
CA LEU A 6 10.86 15.62 59.60
C LEU A 6 11.14 14.20 59.03
N PRO A 7 11.49 13.17 59.86
CA PRO A 7 11.67 11.80 59.38
C PRO A 7 10.37 11.21 58.81
N TRP A 8 9.20 11.48 59.42
CA TRP A 8 7.91 11.03 58.94
C TRP A 8 7.53 11.67 57.60
N LEU A 9 7.82 12.95 57.42
CA LEU A 9 7.60 13.67 56.19
C LEU A 9 8.51 13.14 55.05
N LEU A 10 9.78 12.90 55.34
CA LEU A 10 10.71 12.29 54.40
C LEU A 10 10.34 10.87 54.02
N GLY A 11 9.88 10.05 54.98
CA GLY A 11 9.37 8.71 54.71
C GLY A 11 8.12 8.73 53.85
N TYR A 12 7.16 9.62 54.11
CA TYR A 12 5.96 9.79 53.30
C TYR A 12 6.28 10.24 51.86
N LEU A 13 7.18 11.24 51.70
CA LEU A 13 7.64 11.68 50.38
C LEU A 13 8.36 10.56 49.64
N SER A 14 9.20 9.77 50.33
CA SER A 14 9.88 8.62 49.72
C SER A 14 8.90 7.55 49.25
N LEU A 15 7.84 7.26 49.99
CA LEU A 15 6.76 6.35 49.60
C LEU A 15 6.01 6.87 48.37
N GLN A 16 5.65 8.16 48.35
CA GLN A 16 4.94 8.77 47.24
C GLN A 16 5.80 8.76 45.94
N VAL A 17 7.11 9.06 46.06
CA VAL A 17 8.03 8.96 44.93
C VAL A 17 8.14 7.52 44.44
N HIS A 18 8.23 6.56 45.33
CA HIS A 18 8.32 5.13 45.01
C HIS A 18 7.03 4.62 44.29
N GLU A 19 5.86 4.96 44.83
CA GLU A 19 4.58 4.64 44.18
C GLU A 19 4.45 5.28 42.79
N SER A 20 4.84 6.54 42.68
CA SER A 20 4.85 7.25 41.38
C SER A 20 5.79 6.60 40.36
N GLN A 21 6.97 6.16 40.80
CA GLN A 21 7.93 5.45 39.94
C GLN A 21 7.40 4.06 39.54
N LEU A 22 6.77 3.32 40.43
CA LEU A 22 6.13 2.04 40.11
C LEU A 22 5.01 2.21 39.09
N GLN A 23 4.08 3.16 39.32
CA GLN A 23 3.02 3.47 38.36
C GLN A 23 3.56 3.90 36.99
N TYR A 24 4.62 4.71 36.97
CA TYR A 24 5.27 5.11 35.71
C TYR A 24 5.89 3.90 35.00
N SER A 25 6.56 3.02 35.72
CA SER A 25 7.14 1.79 35.18
C SER A 25 6.07 0.84 34.60
N GLU A 26 4.97 0.65 35.32
CA GLU A 26 3.84 -0.17 34.86
C GLU A 26 3.17 0.43 33.62
N ARG A 27 2.88 1.74 33.62
CA ARG A 27 2.34 2.44 32.44
C ARG A 27 3.28 2.32 31.24
N LYS A 28 4.59 2.40 31.48
CA LYS A 28 5.60 2.24 30.42
C LYS A 28 5.63 0.80 29.88
N LYS A 29 5.51 -0.22 30.74
CA LYS A 29 5.42 -1.63 30.31
C LYS A 29 4.16 -1.89 29.47
N VAL A 30 3.00 -1.42 29.95
CA VAL A 30 1.73 -1.55 29.23
C VAL A 30 1.80 -0.83 27.89
N ARG A 31 2.29 0.41 27.86
CA ARG A 31 2.49 1.17 26.62
C ARG A 31 3.41 0.44 25.65
N ASN A 32 4.57 -0.04 26.10
CA ASN A 32 5.49 -0.77 25.23
C ASN A 32 4.87 -2.06 24.68
N ALA A 33 4.07 -2.78 25.48
CA ALA A 33 3.32 -3.93 25.00
C ALA A 33 2.30 -3.51 23.92
N PHE A 34 1.56 -2.43 24.14
CA PHE A 34 0.62 -1.88 23.15
C PHE A 34 1.28 -1.41 21.86
N GLU A 35 2.53 -0.92 21.91
CA GLU A 35 3.30 -0.49 20.73
C GLU A 35 3.58 -1.66 19.75
N HIS A 36 3.45 -2.92 20.19
CA HIS A 36 3.52 -4.09 19.31
C HIS A 36 2.20 -4.44 18.62
N TYR A 37 1.07 -3.94 19.13
CA TYR A 37 -0.27 -4.20 18.56
C TYR A 37 -0.85 -3.01 17.79
N VAL A 38 -0.37 -1.80 18.07
CA VAL A 38 -0.88 -0.55 17.50
C VAL A 38 0.27 0.35 17.08
N SER A 39 0.20 0.95 15.90
CA SER A 39 1.28 1.84 15.42
C SER A 39 1.48 3.04 16.36
N LYS A 40 2.73 3.52 16.44
CA LYS A 40 3.10 4.68 17.30
C LYS A 40 2.31 5.94 16.95
N SER A 41 1.95 6.14 15.69
CA SER A 41 1.15 7.27 15.23
C SER A 41 -0.28 7.21 15.79
N VAL A 42 -0.90 6.03 15.81
CA VAL A 42 -2.23 5.81 16.40
C VAL A 42 -2.19 6.00 17.92
N ILE A 43 -1.18 5.46 18.62
CA ILE A 43 -1.00 5.69 20.06
C ILE A 43 -0.86 7.18 20.36
N SER A 44 -0.08 7.92 19.56
CA SER A 44 0.09 9.35 19.73
C SER A 44 -1.21 10.14 19.53
N GLN A 45 -2.06 9.68 18.63
CA GLN A 45 -3.39 10.28 18.43
C GLN A 45 -4.33 9.98 19.59
N ILE A 46 -4.39 8.72 20.03
CA ILE A 46 -5.18 8.29 21.19
C ILE A 46 -4.84 9.12 22.42
N MET A 47 -3.56 9.38 22.66
CA MET A 47 -3.11 10.18 23.81
C MET A 47 -3.45 11.68 23.73
N LYS A 48 -3.80 12.21 22.57
CA LYS A 48 -4.13 13.63 22.36
C LYS A 48 -5.63 13.91 22.43
N VAL A 49 -6.47 12.90 22.33
CA VAL A 49 -7.93 13.05 22.30
C VAL A 49 -8.48 12.92 23.73
N ASN A 50 -9.38 13.82 24.12
CA ASN A 50 -10.02 13.78 25.46
C ASN A 50 -10.88 12.53 25.71
N ASP A 51 -11.36 11.89 24.63
CA ASP A 51 -12.09 10.63 24.67
C ASP A 51 -11.48 9.65 23.65
N PRO A 52 -10.37 8.98 24.02
CA PRO A 52 -9.62 8.13 23.09
C PRO A 52 -10.35 6.85 22.67
N LEU A 53 -11.42 6.49 23.38
CA LEU A 53 -12.18 5.24 23.17
C LEU A 53 -13.49 5.48 22.43
N ARG A 54 -13.75 6.71 21.97
CA ARG A 54 -14.98 7.01 21.24
C ARG A 54 -14.98 6.22 19.91
N VAL A 55 -15.99 5.38 19.72
CA VAL A 55 -16.29 4.68 18.48
C VAL A 55 -16.73 5.71 17.41
N GLY A 56 -16.19 5.56 16.21
CA GLY A 56 -16.49 6.44 15.07
C GLY A 56 -15.23 6.99 14.42
N GLY A 57 -15.39 7.75 13.36
CA GLY A 57 -14.27 8.27 12.58
C GLY A 57 -14.53 9.66 12.03
N ILE A 58 -13.49 10.25 11.50
CA ILE A 58 -13.51 11.54 10.81
C ILE A 58 -13.30 11.35 9.31
N ARG A 59 -13.97 12.18 8.49
CA ARG A 59 -13.72 12.24 7.05
C ARG A 59 -12.37 12.91 6.80
N CYS A 60 -11.55 12.27 5.99
CA CYS A 60 -10.24 12.79 5.63
C CYS A 60 -9.81 12.28 4.25
N GLN A 61 -8.90 13.01 3.62
CA GLN A 61 -8.20 12.53 2.43
C GLN A 61 -7.06 11.62 2.88
N ALA A 62 -6.89 10.50 2.20
CA ALA A 62 -5.79 9.55 2.46
C ALA A 62 -5.33 8.88 1.17
N ALA A 63 -4.08 8.43 1.16
CA ALA A 63 -3.64 7.42 0.21
C ALA A 63 -3.59 6.07 0.94
N ILE A 64 -4.14 5.07 0.29
CA ILE A 64 -4.26 3.70 0.79
C ILE A 64 -3.30 2.82 -0.03
N LEU A 65 -2.38 2.16 0.64
CA LEU A 65 -1.47 1.21 0.05
C LEU A 65 -1.87 -0.20 0.47
N PHE A 66 -2.15 -1.05 -0.50
CA PHE A 66 -2.37 -2.48 -0.31
C PHE A 66 -1.23 -3.24 -0.98
N CYS A 67 -0.57 -4.13 -0.25
CA CYS A 67 0.56 -4.92 -0.72
C CYS A 67 0.29 -6.40 -0.44
N ASP A 68 0.50 -7.28 -1.42
CA ASP A 68 0.22 -8.71 -1.32
C ASP A 68 1.31 -9.54 -1.99
N ILE A 69 1.55 -10.77 -1.51
CA ILE A 69 2.51 -11.70 -2.09
C ILE A 69 1.81 -12.51 -3.18
N ARG A 70 2.38 -12.51 -4.39
CA ARG A 70 1.80 -13.26 -5.51
C ARG A 70 1.88 -14.76 -5.28
N SER A 71 0.73 -15.42 -5.49
CA SER A 71 0.62 -16.87 -5.39
C SER A 71 1.08 -17.42 -4.03
N PHE A 72 0.82 -16.69 -2.94
CA PHE A 72 1.22 -17.08 -1.59
C PHE A 72 0.67 -18.45 -1.19
N SER A 73 -0.55 -18.82 -1.60
CA SER A 73 -1.11 -20.15 -1.38
C SER A 73 -0.21 -21.26 -1.92
N THR A 74 0.40 -21.04 -3.09
CA THR A 74 1.36 -22.00 -3.68
C THR A 74 2.65 -22.10 -2.83
N ILE A 75 3.08 -21.02 -2.19
CA ILE A 75 4.20 -21.02 -1.25
C ILE A 75 3.84 -21.86 -0.02
N CYS A 76 2.66 -21.66 0.56
CA CYS A 76 2.15 -22.42 1.70
C CYS A 76 2.01 -23.93 1.42
N GLU A 77 1.63 -24.31 0.19
CA GLU A 77 1.52 -25.71 -0.21
C GLU A 77 2.88 -26.42 -0.32
N LYS A 78 3.94 -25.68 -0.62
CA LYS A 78 5.27 -26.22 -0.88
C LYS A 78 6.22 -26.18 0.31
N LEU A 79 5.91 -25.37 1.34
CA LEU A 79 6.78 -25.13 2.48
C LEU A 79 6.16 -25.60 3.79
N PRO A 80 7.01 -26.05 4.76
CA PRO A 80 6.57 -26.24 6.15
C PRO A 80 6.04 -24.94 6.75
N ALA A 81 5.06 -25.03 7.65
CA ALA A 81 4.43 -23.88 8.28
C ALA A 81 5.44 -22.96 9.01
N GLU A 82 6.46 -23.53 9.62
CA GLU A 82 7.53 -22.82 10.31
C GLU A 82 8.33 -21.94 9.33
N ALA A 83 8.70 -22.47 8.16
CA ALA A 83 9.41 -21.71 7.12
C ALA A 83 8.55 -20.59 6.51
N VAL A 84 7.25 -20.85 6.32
CA VAL A 84 6.28 -19.82 5.88
C VAL A 84 6.18 -18.70 6.92
N SER A 85 6.10 -19.06 8.21
CA SER A 85 6.01 -18.10 9.31
C SER A 85 7.27 -17.22 9.40
N GLU A 86 8.46 -17.81 9.29
CA GLU A 86 9.73 -17.09 9.31
C GLU A 86 9.85 -16.13 8.11
N PHE A 87 9.52 -16.61 6.90
CA PHE A 87 9.49 -15.79 5.69
C PHE A 87 8.52 -14.63 5.82
N LEU A 88 7.28 -14.85 6.26
CA LEU A 88 6.29 -13.79 6.46
C LEU A 88 6.74 -12.78 7.50
N HIS A 89 7.31 -13.25 8.61
CA HIS A 89 7.83 -12.36 9.66
C HIS A 89 8.89 -11.41 9.11
N GLU A 90 9.85 -11.93 8.34
CA GLU A 90 10.90 -11.11 7.74
C GLU A 90 10.34 -10.14 6.69
N HIS A 91 9.44 -10.62 5.81
CA HIS A 91 8.78 -9.79 4.82
C HIS A 91 7.99 -8.63 5.48
N PHE A 92 7.17 -8.93 6.48
CA PHE A 92 6.39 -7.92 7.19
C PHE A 92 7.26 -6.91 7.95
N ASN A 93 8.36 -7.35 8.56
CA ASN A 93 9.30 -6.45 9.23
C ASN A 93 9.88 -5.42 8.26
N ARG A 94 10.30 -5.85 7.07
CA ARG A 94 10.84 -4.97 6.03
C ARG A 94 9.78 -4.02 5.51
N CYS A 95 8.61 -4.51 5.14
CA CYS A 95 7.52 -3.69 4.64
C CYS A 95 7.03 -2.66 5.68
N THR A 96 6.86 -3.07 6.94
CA THR A 96 6.43 -2.17 8.02
C THR A 96 7.45 -1.07 8.30
N ARG A 97 8.76 -1.42 8.28
CA ARG A 97 9.82 -0.43 8.40
C ARG A 97 9.73 0.62 7.29
N VAL A 98 9.63 0.19 6.04
CA VAL A 98 9.50 1.08 4.88
C VAL A 98 8.28 1.99 4.99
N VAL A 99 7.10 1.44 5.30
CA VAL A 99 5.87 2.22 5.51
C VAL A 99 6.08 3.29 6.58
N THR A 100 6.72 2.94 7.69
CA THR A 100 6.95 3.86 8.81
C THR A 100 7.97 4.95 8.46
N GLU A 101 9.05 4.60 7.75
CA GLU A 101 10.07 5.54 7.28
C GLU A 101 9.49 6.59 6.33
N HIS A 102 8.50 6.22 5.52
CA HIS A 102 7.75 7.11 4.64
C HIS A 102 6.47 7.71 5.26
N ASN A 103 6.44 7.89 6.59
CA ASN A 103 5.32 8.51 7.31
C ASN A 103 3.97 7.80 7.18
N GLY A 104 3.94 6.56 6.72
CA GLY A 104 2.74 5.74 6.65
C GLY A 104 2.36 5.17 8.02
N THR A 105 1.11 4.82 8.17
CA THR A 105 0.56 4.12 9.32
C THR A 105 0.15 2.73 8.89
N LEU A 106 0.76 1.70 9.47
CA LEU A 106 0.29 0.33 9.30
C LEU A 106 -1.12 0.22 9.90
N ASP A 107 -2.10 -0.16 9.10
CA ASP A 107 -3.45 -0.45 9.56
C ASP A 107 -3.50 -1.89 10.09
N LYS A 108 -3.26 -2.87 9.25
CA LYS A 108 -3.27 -4.30 9.62
C LYS A 108 -2.59 -5.18 8.59
N TYR A 109 -2.34 -6.42 8.98
CA TYR A 109 -2.06 -7.52 8.08
C TYR A 109 -3.34 -8.30 7.79
N ILE A 110 -3.51 -8.80 6.57
CA ILE A 110 -4.66 -9.57 6.11
C ILE A 110 -4.13 -10.83 5.40
N GLY A 111 -3.88 -11.90 6.16
CA GLY A 111 -3.15 -13.05 5.64
C GLY A 111 -1.69 -12.68 5.33
N ASP A 112 -1.31 -12.75 4.08
CA ASP A 112 -0.01 -12.33 3.55
C ASP A 112 0.01 -10.87 3.04
N ALA A 113 -1.14 -10.21 3.07
CA ALA A 113 -1.24 -8.82 2.65
C ALA A 113 -0.98 -7.84 3.80
N LEU A 114 -0.47 -6.66 3.43
CA LEU A 114 -0.27 -5.50 4.29
C LEU A 114 -1.15 -4.35 3.81
N LEU A 115 -1.84 -3.71 4.73
CA LEU A 115 -2.62 -2.50 4.49
C LEU A 115 -2.03 -1.33 5.26
N ALA A 116 -1.69 -0.26 4.55
CA ALA A 116 -1.16 0.96 5.13
C ALA A 116 -1.93 2.20 4.69
N LEU A 117 -2.00 3.18 5.57
CA LEU A 117 -2.68 4.46 5.37
C LEU A 117 -1.68 5.60 5.45
N PHE A 118 -1.80 6.57 4.56
CA PHE A 118 -0.99 7.79 4.55
C PHE A 118 -1.91 9.00 4.74
N ASN A 119 -1.46 10.01 5.47
CA ASN A 119 -2.20 11.18 5.93
C ASN A 119 -3.12 10.91 7.13
N VAL A 120 -3.08 9.74 7.72
CA VAL A 120 -3.84 9.36 8.92
C VAL A 120 -2.98 8.54 9.88
N PRO A 121 -3.16 8.68 11.19
CA PRO A 121 -4.03 9.62 11.90
C PRO A 121 -3.49 11.06 11.92
N LEU A 122 -2.24 11.26 11.52
CA LEU A 122 -1.57 12.56 11.52
C LEU A 122 -1.45 13.08 10.09
N PRO A 123 -2.04 14.26 9.79
CA PRO A 123 -1.96 14.86 8.46
C PRO A 123 -0.52 15.12 8.01
N LYS A 124 -0.25 14.83 6.73
CA LYS A 124 1.04 15.05 6.05
C LYS A 124 0.78 15.66 4.67
N PRO A 125 1.48 16.73 4.25
CA PRO A 125 1.22 17.39 2.97
C PRO A 125 1.50 16.49 1.76
N ASP A 126 2.60 15.72 1.80
CA ASP A 126 3.10 14.93 0.67
C ASP A 126 2.71 13.44 0.73
N TYR A 127 1.58 13.12 1.36
CA TYR A 127 1.17 11.75 1.66
C TYR A 127 1.04 10.84 0.43
N CYS A 128 0.65 11.36 -0.73
CA CYS A 128 0.61 10.59 -1.98
C CYS A 128 2.02 10.24 -2.46
N ARG A 129 2.95 11.18 -2.33
CA ARG A 129 4.36 10.96 -2.65
C ARG A 129 4.98 9.95 -1.71
N ASP A 130 4.72 10.08 -0.40
CA ASP A 130 5.19 9.16 0.62
C ASP A 130 4.68 7.73 0.36
N ALA A 131 3.41 7.57 -0.03
CA ALA A 131 2.83 6.28 -0.41
C ALA A 131 3.54 5.66 -1.64
N CYS A 132 3.83 6.48 -2.67
CA CYS A 132 4.54 6.01 -3.87
C CYS A 132 5.99 5.62 -3.57
N LEU A 133 6.71 6.40 -2.77
CA LEU A 133 8.06 6.05 -2.32
C LEU A 133 8.06 4.75 -1.51
N SER A 134 7.10 4.62 -0.60
CA SER A 134 6.92 3.39 0.17
C SER A 134 6.69 2.17 -0.72
N ALA A 135 5.86 2.29 -1.76
CA ALA A 135 5.62 1.20 -2.71
C ALA A 135 6.89 0.78 -3.46
N LEU A 136 7.66 1.75 -3.95
CA LEU A 136 8.92 1.48 -4.65
C LEU A 136 9.94 0.79 -3.74
N ASP A 137 10.07 1.26 -2.50
CA ASP A 137 11.00 0.68 -1.53
C ASP A 137 10.53 -0.69 -1.01
N ILE A 138 9.22 -0.94 -0.90
CA ILE A 138 8.67 -2.27 -0.62
C ILE A 138 9.09 -3.26 -1.72
N ILE A 139 8.94 -2.89 -3.00
CA ILE A 139 9.39 -3.75 -4.11
C ILE A 139 10.91 -3.97 -4.07
N ALA A 140 11.69 -2.94 -3.76
CA ALA A 140 13.14 -3.06 -3.62
C ALA A 140 13.54 -4.00 -2.48
N GLU A 141 12.90 -3.90 -1.31
CA GLU A 141 13.15 -4.80 -0.18
C GLU A 141 12.68 -6.24 -0.46
N ALA A 142 11.56 -6.42 -1.17
CA ALA A 142 11.12 -7.75 -1.61
C ALA A 142 12.14 -8.39 -2.55
N ASN A 143 12.71 -7.63 -3.49
CA ASN A 143 13.77 -8.12 -4.39
C ASN A 143 15.06 -8.46 -3.63
N LYS A 144 15.43 -7.69 -2.60
CA LYS A 144 16.58 -8.03 -1.73
C LYS A 144 16.32 -9.32 -0.96
N LEU A 145 15.13 -9.45 -0.36
CA LEU A 145 14.74 -10.65 0.36
C LEU A 145 14.73 -11.89 -0.55
N GLN A 146 14.21 -11.76 -1.77
CA GLN A 146 14.28 -12.81 -2.80
C GLN A 146 15.74 -13.22 -3.07
N GLY A 147 16.65 -12.26 -3.18
CA GLY A 147 18.10 -12.51 -3.37
C GLY A 147 18.76 -13.26 -2.20
N GLU A 148 18.24 -13.12 -0.98
CA GLU A 148 18.74 -13.88 0.19
C GLU A 148 18.29 -15.35 0.17
N TYR A 149 17.19 -15.67 -0.50
CA TYR A 149 16.66 -17.02 -0.67
C TYR A 149 17.10 -17.72 -1.96
N THR A 150 18.25 -17.35 -2.53
CA THR A 150 18.73 -17.91 -3.84
C THR A 150 18.84 -19.43 -3.88
N SER A 151 19.13 -20.06 -2.73
CA SER A 151 19.21 -21.53 -2.60
C SER A 151 17.83 -22.19 -2.39
N HIS A 152 16.75 -21.43 -2.22
CA HIS A 152 15.42 -21.96 -1.93
C HIS A 152 14.51 -21.86 -3.16
N PRO A 153 14.17 -22.96 -3.86
CA PRO A 153 13.51 -22.91 -5.17
C PRO A 153 12.18 -22.13 -5.20
N THR A 154 11.43 -22.16 -4.09
CA THR A 154 10.11 -21.51 -4.01
C THR A 154 10.23 -20.03 -3.63
N LEU A 155 11.12 -19.69 -2.68
CA LEU A 155 11.26 -18.31 -2.18
C LEU A 155 12.17 -17.45 -3.06
N SER A 156 13.05 -18.04 -3.88
CA SER A 156 13.90 -17.30 -4.81
C SER A 156 13.13 -16.66 -5.98
N SER A 157 11.84 -16.93 -6.13
CA SER A 157 11.00 -16.43 -7.23
C SER A 157 9.69 -15.78 -6.77
N PHE A 158 9.51 -15.51 -5.45
CA PHE A 158 8.32 -14.81 -5.00
C PHE A 158 8.26 -13.38 -5.52
N GLN A 159 7.08 -12.87 -5.71
CA GLN A 159 6.85 -11.51 -6.18
C GLN A 159 5.80 -10.83 -5.31
N VAL A 160 5.85 -9.51 -5.29
CA VAL A 160 4.92 -8.68 -4.54
C VAL A 160 4.18 -7.75 -5.49
N GLY A 161 2.89 -7.58 -5.27
CA GLY A 161 2.07 -6.58 -5.94
C GLY A 161 1.68 -5.46 -4.98
N VAL A 162 1.63 -4.22 -5.46
CA VAL A 162 1.18 -3.05 -4.69
C VAL A 162 0.10 -2.30 -5.45
N GLY A 163 -0.99 -1.99 -4.77
CA GLY A 163 -2.04 -1.10 -5.26
C GLY A 163 -2.17 0.15 -4.40
N ILE A 164 -2.21 1.34 -5.02
CA ILE A 164 -2.42 2.60 -4.31
C ILE A 164 -3.65 3.31 -4.84
N ALA A 165 -4.56 3.68 -3.94
CA ALA A 165 -5.72 4.51 -4.25
C ALA A 165 -5.79 5.71 -3.32
N THR A 166 -6.06 6.89 -3.89
CA THR A 166 -6.17 8.15 -3.12
C THR A 166 -7.60 8.69 -3.13
N GLY A 167 -8.05 9.20 -2.01
CA GLY A 167 -9.32 9.89 -1.90
C GLY A 167 -9.88 9.94 -0.50
N GLU A 168 -11.16 10.31 -0.40
CA GLU A 168 -11.85 10.46 0.88
C GLU A 168 -12.15 9.08 1.49
N ILE A 169 -11.84 8.97 2.79
CA ILE A 169 -12.20 7.86 3.67
C ILE A 169 -12.74 8.39 5.00
N ILE A 170 -13.32 7.51 5.79
CA ILE A 170 -13.59 7.76 7.21
C ILE A 170 -12.56 6.98 8.01
N ALA A 171 -11.67 7.66 8.72
CA ALA A 171 -10.63 7.06 9.56
C ALA A 171 -10.95 7.23 11.04
N GLY A 172 -10.83 6.16 11.81
CA GLY A 172 -11.15 6.18 13.24
C GLY A 172 -11.25 4.78 13.86
N ASN A 173 -11.90 4.73 15.03
CA ASN A 173 -12.12 3.48 15.76
C ASN A 173 -13.40 2.80 15.30
N PHE A 174 -13.27 1.61 14.72
CA PHE A 174 -14.40 0.82 14.23
C PHE A 174 -14.36 -0.59 14.82
N GLY A 175 -15.52 -1.08 15.25
CA GLY A 175 -15.67 -2.40 15.83
C GLY A 175 -16.89 -2.46 16.76
N SER A 176 -16.83 -3.33 17.76
CA SER A 176 -17.83 -3.43 18.82
C SER A 176 -17.48 -2.51 19.99
N ASP A 177 -18.37 -2.48 21.00
CA ASP A 177 -18.10 -1.74 22.24
C ASP A 177 -16.93 -2.34 23.06
N GLU A 178 -16.60 -3.62 22.82
CA GLU A 178 -15.53 -4.33 23.54
C GLU A 178 -14.21 -4.35 22.76
N ILE A 179 -14.28 -4.46 21.42
CA ILE A 179 -13.11 -4.60 20.55
C ILE A 179 -13.27 -3.69 19.34
N PHE A 180 -12.34 -2.78 19.16
CA PHE A 180 -12.26 -1.92 17.98
C PHE A 180 -10.82 -1.81 17.47
N ASN A 181 -10.69 -1.50 16.18
CA ASN A 181 -9.43 -1.21 15.52
C ASN A 181 -9.48 0.21 14.96
N TYR A 182 -8.37 0.92 15.05
CA TYR A 182 -8.20 2.15 14.30
C TYR A 182 -7.94 1.79 12.85
N THR A 183 -8.87 2.16 11.95
CA THR A 183 -8.78 1.79 10.52
C THR A 183 -9.49 2.83 9.64
N GLY A 184 -9.33 2.69 8.32
CA GLY A 184 -10.10 3.45 7.33
C GLY A 184 -11.32 2.66 6.83
N ILE A 185 -12.42 3.36 6.57
CA ILE A 185 -13.59 2.82 5.88
C ILE A 185 -13.89 3.71 4.68
N GLY A 186 -14.13 3.10 3.53
CA GLY A 186 -14.51 3.81 2.32
C GLY A 186 -14.21 3.00 1.06
N ASP A 187 -14.75 3.46 -0.04
CA ASP A 187 -14.60 2.83 -1.35
C ASP A 187 -13.13 2.75 -1.81
N ARG A 188 -12.30 3.73 -1.41
CA ARG A 188 -10.87 3.78 -1.73
C ARG A 188 -10.06 2.64 -1.12
N MET A 189 -10.48 2.14 0.05
CA MET A 189 -9.86 0.96 0.68
C MET A 189 -10.01 -0.28 -0.22
N ASN A 190 -11.23 -0.50 -0.73
CA ASN A 190 -11.51 -1.59 -1.65
C ASN A 190 -10.83 -1.40 -3.01
N LEU A 191 -10.73 -0.15 -3.48
CA LEU A 191 -10.05 0.15 -4.73
C LEU A 191 -8.57 -0.21 -4.67
N ALA A 192 -7.86 0.15 -3.60
CA ALA A 192 -6.44 -0.17 -3.44
C ALA A 192 -6.19 -1.70 -3.53
N SER A 193 -7.01 -2.52 -2.88
CA SER A 193 -6.93 -3.99 -2.97
C SER A 193 -7.21 -4.51 -4.39
N ARG A 194 -8.14 -3.89 -5.11
CA ARG A 194 -8.43 -4.27 -6.51
C ARG A 194 -7.29 -3.88 -7.45
N LEU A 195 -6.68 -2.70 -7.25
CA LEU A 195 -5.51 -2.28 -8.01
C LEU A 195 -4.31 -3.22 -7.77
N GLU A 196 -4.12 -3.64 -6.52
CA GLU A 196 -3.11 -4.66 -6.24
C GLU A 196 -3.37 -5.92 -7.06
N SER A 197 -4.59 -6.45 -7.03
CA SER A 197 -4.94 -7.69 -7.75
C SER A 197 -4.74 -7.58 -9.26
N LEU A 198 -4.86 -6.38 -9.85
CA LEU A 198 -4.61 -6.14 -11.27
C LEU A 198 -3.13 -6.28 -11.65
N ASN A 199 -2.19 -6.17 -10.71
CA ASN A 199 -0.78 -6.43 -11.00
C ASN A 199 -0.54 -7.84 -11.60
N LYS A 200 -1.36 -8.82 -11.20
CA LYS A 200 -1.29 -10.19 -11.75
C LYS A 200 -1.69 -10.24 -13.23
N VAL A 201 -2.60 -9.35 -13.64
CA VAL A 201 -3.12 -9.30 -15.00
C VAL A 201 -2.14 -8.59 -15.94
N TYR A 202 -1.54 -7.50 -15.48
CA TYR A 202 -0.62 -6.70 -16.30
C TYR A 202 0.84 -7.10 -16.12
N LEU A 203 1.16 -8.04 -15.22
CA LEU A 203 2.52 -8.39 -14.78
C LEU A 203 3.33 -7.15 -14.34
N SER A 204 2.63 -6.16 -13.79
CA SER A 204 3.21 -4.95 -13.20
C SER A 204 3.46 -5.15 -11.70
N SER A 205 4.28 -4.32 -11.06
CA SER A 205 4.54 -4.41 -9.62
C SER A 205 3.73 -3.41 -8.81
N ILE A 206 3.47 -2.22 -9.34
CA ILE A 206 2.76 -1.15 -8.63
C ILE A 206 1.73 -0.52 -9.56
N ILE A 207 0.46 -0.62 -9.19
CA ILE A 207 -0.65 0.06 -9.89
C ILE A 207 -1.25 1.13 -8.99
N ILE A 208 -1.45 2.34 -9.55
CA ILE A 208 -2.04 3.49 -8.88
C ILE A 208 -3.28 3.98 -9.63
N ASP A 209 -4.24 4.59 -8.92
CA ASP A 209 -5.41 5.22 -9.53
C ASP A 209 -5.10 6.62 -10.09
N ALA A 210 -6.03 7.16 -10.90
CA ALA A 210 -5.91 8.48 -11.50
C ALA A 210 -5.74 9.62 -10.48
N ALA A 211 -6.34 9.51 -9.28
CA ALA A 211 -6.21 10.51 -8.23
C ALA A 211 -4.80 10.53 -7.66
N THR A 212 -4.22 9.36 -7.40
CA THR A 212 -2.81 9.22 -7.00
C THR A 212 -1.89 9.75 -8.09
N TYR A 213 -2.08 9.32 -9.35
CA TYR A 213 -1.29 9.81 -10.50
C TYR A 213 -1.32 11.32 -10.60
N GLY A 214 -2.50 11.95 -10.52
CA GLY A 214 -2.64 13.41 -10.60
C GLY A 214 -1.85 14.16 -9.53
N ALA A 215 -1.70 13.57 -8.33
CA ALA A 215 -0.94 14.14 -7.23
C ALA A 215 0.59 13.97 -7.37
N VAL A 216 1.06 12.96 -8.12
CA VAL A 216 2.49 12.57 -8.09
C VAL A 216 3.18 12.61 -9.45
N ARG A 217 2.49 12.89 -10.55
CA ARG A 217 3.02 12.87 -11.94
C ARG A 217 4.24 13.76 -12.18
N GLU A 218 4.44 14.80 -11.36
CA GLU A 218 5.61 15.69 -11.47
C GLU A 218 6.84 15.10 -10.77
N HIS A 219 6.66 14.06 -9.94
CA HIS A 219 7.71 13.45 -9.14
C HIS A 219 8.12 12.06 -9.64
N PHE A 220 7.19 11.35 -10.28
CA PHE A 220 7.40 9.97 -10.71
C PHE A 220 7.07 9.77 -12.18
N LEU A 221 7.85 8.92 -12.84
CA LEU A 221 7.50 8.38 -14.13
C LEU A 221 6.46 7.27 -13.91
N CYS A 222 5.30 7.49 -14.52
CA CYS A 222 4.22 6.51 -14.59
C CYS A 222 3.84 6.30 -16.05
N ARG A 223 3.26 5.13 -16.39
CA ARG A 223 2.62 4.91 -17.68
C ARG A 223 1.13 4.63 -17.50
N HIS A 224 0.31 5.13 -18.38
CA HIS A 224 -1.13 4.84 -18.41
C HIS A 224 -1.35 3.40 -18.88
N LEU A 225 -1.66 2.48 -17.94
CA LEU A 225 -1.82 1.07 -18.29
C LEU A 225 -3.09 0.80 -19.09
N ASP A 226 -4.23 1.30 -18.60
CA ASP A 226 -5.54 1.00 -19.19
C ASP A 226 -6.65 1.88 -18.59
N ARG A 227 -7.83 1.82 -19.21
CA ARG A 227 -9.11 2.29 -18.64
C ARG A 227 -9.99 1.09 -18.34
N VAL A 228 -10.26 0.85 -17.07
CA VAL A 228 -10.89 -0.40 -16.63
C VAL A 228 -12.14 -0.16 -15.78
N CYS A 229 -13.08 -1.08 -15.89
CA CYS A 229 -14.17 -1.20 -14.93
C CYS A 229 -13.86 -2.39 -14.01
N VAL A 230 -13.54 -2.10 -12.75
CA VAL A 230 -13.27 -3.15 -11.75
C VAL A 230 -14.58 -3.68 -11.17
N LYS A 231 -14.62 -4.97 -10.83
CA LYS A 231 -15.81 -5.63 -10.31
C LYS A 231 -16.47 -4.84 -9.18
N GLY A 232 -17.80 -4.62 -9.26
CA GLY A 232 -18.60 -3.90 -8.27
C GLY A 232 -18.41 -2.38 -8.28
N LYS A 233 -17.80 -1.82 -9.35
CA LYS A 233 -17.87 -0.41 -9.69
C LYS A 233 -18.58 -0.26 -11.05
N GLY A 234 -19.53 0.67 -11.11
CA GLY A 234 -20.19 1.01 -12.37
C GLY A 234 -19.40 2.00 -13.21
N GLU A 235 -18.51 2.76 -12.58
CA GLU A 235 -17.71 3.80 -13.24
C GLU A 235 -16.32 3.28 -13.62
N PRO A 236 -15.85 3.58 -14.84
CA PRO A 236 -14.50 3.23 -15.27
C PRO A 236 -13.46 4.09 -14.55
N ILE A 237 -12.27 3.52 -14.39
CA ILE A 237 -11.11 4.19 -13.81
C ILE A 237 -9.91 4.05 -14.74
N ASP A 238 -9.12 5.12 -14.88
CA ASP A 238 -7.80 5.04 -15.47
C ASP A 238 -6.81 4.52 -14.43
N ILE A 239 -6.00 3.54 -14.82
CA ILE A 239 -4.97 2.94 -13.98
C ILE A 239 -3.59 3.19 -14.57
N TYR A 240 -2.63 3.42 -13.69
CA TYR A 240 -1.26 3.76 -14.06
C TYR A 240 -0.29 2.82 -13.37
N GLU A 241 0.77 2.42 -14.06
CA GLU A 241 1.92 1.77 -13.43
C GLU A 241 2.90 2.80 -12.94
N LEU A 242 3.28 2.72 -11.68
CA LEU A 242 4.34 3.53 -11.07
C LEU A 242 5.68 2.83 -11.30
N LEU A 243 6.61 3.49 -11.99
CA LEU A 243 7.86 2.88 -12.42
C LEU A 243 9.06 3.32 -11.56
N CYS A 244 9.32 4.63 -11.47
CA CYS A 244 10.45 5.17 -10.73
C CYS A 244 10.29 6.67 -10.48
N PRO A 245 11.11 7.29 -9.60
CA PRO A 245 11.24 8.73 -9.53
C PRO A 245 11.70 9.31 -10.88
N ILE A 246 11.17 10.47 -11.27
CA ILE A 246 11.41 11.04 -12.60
C ILE A 246 12.89 11.34 -12.85
N ASN A 247 13.64 11.71 -11.81
CA ASN A 247 15.08 11.97 -11.88
C ASN A 247 15.94 10.70 -12.03
N ALA A 248 15.38 9.52 -11.80
CA ALA A 248 16.03 8.22 -11.99
C ALA A 248 15.66 7.57 -13.35
N ALA A 249 14.71 8.17 -14.09
CA ALA A 249 14.24 7.62 -15.33
C ALA A 249 15.25 7.84 -16.47
N SER A 250 15.54 6.77 -17.24
CA SER A 250 16.33 6.89 -18.47
C SER A 250 15.48 7.53 -19.59
N GLN A 251 16.13 8.21 -20.53
CA GLN A 251 15.44 8.78 -21.69
C GLN A 251 14.73 7.70 -22.53
N ALA A 252 15.30 6.50 -22.61
CA ALA A 252 14.68 5.38 -23.30
C ALA A 252 13.36 4.95 -22.61
N LEU A 253 13.34 4.87 -21.27
CA LEU A 253 12.14 4.53 -20.51
C LEU A 253 11.06 5.62 -20.64
N ILE A 254 11.44 6.90 -20.58
CA ILE A 254 10.52 8.03 -20.79
C ILE A 254 9.88 7.95 -22.17
N SER A 255 10.71 7.72 -23.23
CA SER A 255 10.22 7.61 -24.61
C SER A 255 9.30 6.41 -24.80
N PHE A 256 9.60 5.29 -24.13
CA PHE A 256 8.77 4.10 -24.15
C PHE A 256 7.40 4.35 -23.48
N CYS A 257 7.38 4.96 -22.30
CA CYS A 257 6.12 5.30 -21.60
C CYS A 257 5.25 6.24 -22.44
N ALA A 258 5.85 7.26 -23.07
CA ALA A 258 5.12 8.17 -23.95
C ALA A 258 4.50 7.42 -25.15
N ALA A 259 5.23 6.51 -25.79
CA ALA A 259 4.71 5.70 -26.88
C ALA A 259 3.59 4.76 -26.43
N TYR A 260 3.68 4.21 -25.23
CA TYR A 260 2.64 3.36 -24.66
C TYR A 260 1.38 4.18 -24.32
N ASP A 261 1.53 5.37 -23.73
CA ASP A 261 0.42 6.27 -23.41
C ASP A 261 -0.34 6.70 -24.68
N GLU A 262 0.39 6.97 -25.78
CA GLU A 262 -0.22 7.23 -27.10
C GLU A 262 -1.01 6.01 -27.59
N ALA A 263 -0.49 4.79 -27.41
CA ALA A 263 -1.15 3.56 -27.84
C ALA A 263 -2.47 3.32 -27.05
N VAL A 264 -2.43 3.51 -25.73
CA VAL A 264 -3.63 3.40 -24.87
C VAL A 264 -4.65 4.48 -25.22
N ALA A 265 -4.23 5.72 -25.47
CA ALA A 265 -5.13 6.78 -25.88
C ALA A 265 -5.82 6.46 -27.23
N ALA A 266 -5.10 5.91 -28.20
CA ALA A 266 -5.68 5.46 -29.47
C ALA A 266 -6.65 4.30 -29.28
N LEU A 267 -6.35 3.35 -28.38
CA LEU A 267 -7.24 2.22 -28.04
C LEU A 267 -8.55 2.71 -27.41
N ILE A 268 -8.45 3.59 -26.39
CA ILE A 268 -9.63 4.19 -25.73
C ILE A 268 -10.49 4.95 -26.74
N ALA A 269 -9.88 5.67 -27.68
CA ALA A 269 -10.58 6.39 -28.74
C ALA A 269 -11.20 5.48 -29.81
N GLY A 270 -11.05 4.15 -29.72
CA GLY A 270 -11.56 3.20 -30.71
C GLY A 270 -10.79 3.16 -32.03
N ASN A 271 -9.59 3.75 -32.08
CA ASN A 271 -8.76 3.80 -33.28
C ASN A 271 -7.88 2.54 -33.38
N LYS A 272 -8.51 1.44 -33.82
CA LYS A 272 -7.91 0.09 -33.87
C LYS A 272 -6.55 0.05 -34.56
N ASP A 273 -6.48 0.57 -35.78
CA ASP A 273 -5.26 0.45 -36.62
C ASP A 273 -4.12 1.28 -36.05
N CYS A 274 -4.43 2.45 -35.51
CA CYS A 274 -3.45 3.30 -34.83
C CYS A 274 -2.94 2.64 -33.55
N ALA A 275 -3.84 2.16 -32.69
CA ALA A 275 -3.48 1.47 -31.47
C ALA A 275 -2.59 0.25 -31.72
N ALA A 276 -2.94 -0.59 -32.71
CA ALA A 276 -2.15 -1.76 -33.07
C ALA A 276 -0.73 -1.41 -33.54
N LYS A 277 -0.59 -0.37 -34.36
CA LYS A 277 0.72 0.12 -34.81
C LYS A 277 1.56 0.66 -33.65
N LEU A 278 0.94 1.42 -32.74
CA LEU A 278 1.63 2.01 -31.60
C LEU A 278 2.07 0.95 -30.59
N PHE A 279 1.22 -0.02 -30.23
CA PHE A 279 1.64 -1.17 -29.39
C PHE A 279 2.72 -2.01 -30.07
N GLY A 280 2.65 -2.20 -31.40
CA GLY A 280 3.72 -2.83 -32.17
C GLY A 280 5.04 -2.07 -32.07
N ARG A 281 5.02 -0.72 -32.10
CA ARG A 281 6.19 0.12 -31.86
C ARG A 281 6.73 -0.04 -30.43
N CYS A 282 5.86 -0.13 -29.42
CA CYS A 282 6.26 -0.41 -28.04
C CYS A 282 7.06 -1.73 -27.95
N LEU A 283 6.61 -2.79 -28.64
CA LEU A 283 7.31 -4.07 -28.67
C LEU A 283 8.63 -4.05 -29.45
N ILE A 284 8.81 -3.13 -30.41
CA ILE A 284 10.13 -2.90 -31.02
C ILE A 284 11.09 -2.25 -30.01
N MET A 285 10.59 -1.33 -29.15
CA MET A 285 11.39 -0.67 -28.12
C MET A 285 11.69 -1.58 -26.91
N ASN A 286 10.72 -2.40 -26.53
CA ASN A 286 10.83 -3.39 -25.44
C ASN A 286 10.07 -4.66 -25.82
N PRO A 287 10.74 -5.69 -26.39
CA PRO A 287 10.09 -6.94 -26.83
C PRO A 287 9.43 -7.73 -25.70
N ASP A 288 9.89 -7.57 -24.47
CA ASP A 288 9.40 -8.30 -23.30
C ASP A 288 8.28 -7.55 -22.55
N ASP A 289 7.79 -6.43 -23.08
CA ASP A 289 6.73 -5.68 -22.43
C ASP A 289 5.39 -6.43 -22.48
N TYR A 290 5.10 -7.11 -21.38
CA TYR A 290 3.88 -7.92 -21.28
C TYR A 290 2.58 -7.10 -21.45
N PRO A 291 2.41 -5.89 -20.88
CA PRO A 291 1.22 -5.09 -21.12
C PRO A 291 0.97 -4.81 -22.59
N SER A 292 1.99 -4.50 -23.40
CA SER A 292 1.82 -4.31 -24.85
C SER A 292 1.36 -5.58 -25.56
N HIS A 293 1.90 -6.75 -25.20
CA HIS A 293 1.43 -8.04 -25.71
C HIS A 293 -0.02 -8.30 -25.30
N LEU A 294 -0.38 -8.03 -24.04
CA LEU A 294 -1.73 -8.19 -23.53
C LEU A 294 -2.74 -7.33 -24.31
N MET A 295 -2.40 -6.05 -24.56
CA MET A 295 -3.27 -5.14 -25.30
C MET A 295 -3.49 -5.61 -26.72
N LEU A 296 -2.45 -5.99 -27.45
CA LEU A 296 -2.56 -6.55 -28.80
C LEU A 296 -3.38 -7.84 -28.84
N HIS A 297 -3.27 -8.67 -27.82
CA HIS A 297 -4.09 -9.88 -27.70
C HIS A 297 -5.56 -9.53 -27.48
N ARG A 298 -5.88 -8.66 -26.50
CA ARG A 298 -7.25 -8.23 -26.19
C ARG A 298 -7.94 -7.54 -27.35
N MET A 299 -7.19 -6.77 -28.15
CA MET A 299 -7.70 -6.09 -29.35
C MET A 299 -8.29 -7.03 -30.41
N LYS A 300 -7.95 -8.34 -30.38
CA LYS A 300 -8.52 -9.35 -31.29
C LYS A 300 -9.94 -9.72 -30.91
N ASP A 301 -10.25 -9.62 -29.61
CA ASP A 301 -11.55 -10.04 -29.03
C ASP A 301 -12.52 -8.88 -28.86
N ILE A 302 -12.09 -7.62 -29.16
CA ILE A 302 -12.96 -6.43 -29.06
C ILE A 302 -13.95 -6.41 -30.22
N ASP A 303 -15.25 -6.28 -29.89
CA ASP A 303 -16.26 -5.82 -30.83
C ASP A 303 -16.13 -4.31 -31.03
N TRP A 304 -15.44 -3.92 -32.09
CA TRP A 304 -15.13 -2.52 -32.39
C TRP A 304 -16.35 -1.66 -32.70
N GLN A 305 -17.51 -2.26 -32.99
CA GLN A 305 -18.76 -1.51 -33.19
C GLN A 305 -19.39 -1.08 -31.86
N CYS A 306 -19.13 -1.83 -30.81
CA CYS A 306 -19.66 -1.59 -29.47
C CYS A 306 -18.57 -1.10 -28.47
N TRP A 307 -17.33 -0.92 -28.93
CA TRP A 307 -16.22 -0.53 -28.06
C TRP A 307 -16.39 0.88 -27.51
N ASP A 308 -16.42 1.01 -26.19
CA ASP A 308 -16.57 2.26 -25.44
C ASP A 308 -15.28 2.74 -24.76
N GLY A 309 -14.14 2.12 -25.08
CA GLY A 309 -12.83 2.47 -24.52
C GLY A 309 -12.58 1.89 -23.11
N ILE A 310 -13.37 0.94 -22.67
CA ILE A 310 -13.32 0.44 -21.28
C ILE A 310 -13.15 -1.07 -21.27
N TRP A 311 -12.10 -1.55 -20.62
CA TRP A 311 -11.94 -2.98 -20.35
C TRP A 311 -12.66 -3.38 -19.07
N ARG A 312 -13.56 -4.36 -19.15
CA ARG A 312 -14.38 -4.82 -18.03
C ARG A 312 -13.86 -6.15 -17.49
N PHE A 313 -13.55 -6.17 -16.18
CA PHE A 313 -13.19 -7.39 -15.48
C PHE A 313 -14.42 -8.01 -14.84
N GLU A 314 -14.88 -9.14 -15.37
CA GLU A 314 -16.07 -9.88 -14.87
C GLU A 314 -15.71 -10.83 -13.72
N ASN A 315 -14.46 -11.32 -13.66
CA ASN A 315 -13.95 -12.26 -12.66
C ASN A 315 -12.84 -11.63 -11.78
N LYS A 316 -12.68 -12.20 -10.57
CA LYS A 316 -11.55 -11.90 -9.67
C LYS A 316 -10.24 -12.37 -10.28
#